data_fb690d2923c32d30e0c2834e936da470
#
_entry.id   fb690d2923c32d30e0c2834e936da470
#
_cell.length_a   1.000
_cell.length_b   1.000
_cell.length_c   1.000
_cell.angle_alpha   90.00
_cell.angle_beta   90.00
_cell.angle_gamma   90.00
#
_symmetry.space_group_name_H-M   'P 1'
#
loop_
_entity.id
_entity.type
_entity.pdbx_description
1 polymer ?
#
loop_
_entity_poly.entity_id
_entity_poly.type
_entity_poly.pdbx_seq_one_letter_code
_entity_poly.pdbx_strand_id
1 'polypeptide(L)'
;MPNADPELYMEAGSFFQKAKMFNKAVVAYQGKTRSSKVAVNDWYYLGGAANKAKEFQVADDAWTQYIAKQPNVYQGYLGRARANVGLDPDKTTWQARPFFEDVIRKMKPEEMTKSPSDVEEAYFYLAFYNYYSTKDLPAAKCWFEKVKA
;
A
#
# COMPACT_ATOMS: atom_id res chain seq x y z
N MET A 1 -16.66 -9.79 18.80
CA MET A 1 -18.09 -9.72 19.17
C MET A 1 -18.92 -9.78 17.89
N PRO A 2 -19.63 -10.87 17.64
CA PRO A 2 -20.28 -11.05 16.34
C PRO A 2 -21.45 -10.10 16.04
N ASN A 3 -21.91 -9.31 17.01
CA ASN A 3 -23.04 -8.37 16.87
C ASN A 3 -22.72 -6.95 17.32
N ALA A 4 -21.42 -6.55 17.30
CA ALA A 4 -21.05 -5.17 17.63
C ALA A 4 -21.49 -4.22 16.49
N ASP A 5 -21.89 -3.01 16.86
CA ASP A 5 -22.18 -1.96 15.89
C ASP A 5 -20.94 -1.77 14.98
N PRO A 6 -21.11 -1.80 13.66
CA PRO A 6 -20.01 -1.57 12.72
C PRO A 6 -19.22 -0.29 12.98
N GLU A 7 -19.84 0.76 13.49
CA GLU A 7 -19.15 2.02 13.82
C GLU A 7 -18.20 1.87 15.03
N LEU A 8 -18.51 1.02 15.99
CA LEU A 8 -17.59 0.73 17.11
C LEU A 8 -16.27 0.10 16.64
N TYR A 9 -16.31 -0.70 15.58
CA TYR A 9 -15.08 -1.25 14.97
C TYR A 9 -14.21 -0.13 14.38
N MET A 10 -14.81 0.88 13.73
CA MET A 10 -14.08 2.02 13.19
C MET A 10 -13.47 2.88 14.28
N GLU A 11 -14.23 3.17 15.33
CA GLU A 11 -13.74 3.94 16.48
C GLU A 11 -12.58 3.23 17.17
N ALA A 12 -12.74 1.93 17.45
CA ALA A 12 -11.68 1.11 18.05
C ALA A 12 -10.43 1.06 17.16
N GLY A 13 -10.59 0.83 15.85
CA GLY A 13 -9.50 0.82 14.89
C GLY A 13 -8.74 2.14 14.87
N SER A 14 -9.46 3.26 14.83
CA SER A 14 -8.88 4.61 14.87
C SER A 14 -8.12 4.86 16.18
N PHE A 15 -8.70 4.47 17.32
CA PHE A 15 -8.05 4.58 18.63
C PHE A 15 -6.74 3.78 18.67
N PHE A 16 -6.76 2.50 18.28
CA PHE A 16 -5.57 1.66 18.27
C PHE A 16 -4.51 2.15 17.28
N GLN A 17 -4.92 2.69 16.14
CA GLN A 17 -4.00 3.26 15.17
C GLN A 17 -3.28 4.51 15.71
N LYS A 18 -4.01 5.41 16.36
CA LYS A 18 -3.43 6.58 17.05
C LYS A 18 -2.49 6.19 18.18
N ALA A 19 -2.81 5.13 18.90
CA ALA A 19 -1.96 4.55 19.95
C ALA A 19 -0.79 3.71 19.40
N LYS A 20 -0.62 3.62 18.06
CA LYS A 20 0.39 2.78 17.38
C LYS A 20 0.28 1.28 17.68
N MET A 21 -0.89 0.82 18.10
CA MET A 21 -1.20 -0.58 18.36
C MET A 21 -1.75 -1.23 17.08
N PHE A 22 -0.92 -1.32 16.06
CA PHE A 22 -1.38 -1.64 14.70
C PHE A 22 -2.02 -3.01 14.56
N ASN A 23 -1.53 -4.03 15.28
CA ASN A 23 -2.15 -5.37 15.25
C ASN A 23 -3.60 -5.33 15.77
N LYS A 24 -3.85 -4.55 16.82
CA LYS A 24 -5.22 -4.37 17.36
C LYS A 24 -6.09 -3.56 16.40
N ALA A 25 -5.49 -2.55 15.74
CA ALA A 25 -6.20 -1.79 14.71
C ALA A 25 -6.62 -2.69 13.53
N VAL A 26 -5.77 -3.62 13.10
CA VAL A 26 -6.10 -4.60 12.05
C VAL A 26 -7.32 -5.42 12.46
N VAL A 27 -7.33 -5.98 13.66
CA VAL A 27 -8.47 -6.78 14.16
C VAL A 27 -9.77 -5.97 14.15
N ALA A 28 -9.73 -4.73 14.62
CA ALA A 28 -10.89 -3.86 14.64
C ALA A 28 -11.38 -3.53 13.20
N TYR A 29 -10.49 -3.12 12.31
CA TYR A 29 -10.87 -2.81 10.93
C TYR A 29 -11.34 -4.06 10.15
N GLN A 30 -10.82 -5.25 10.45
CA GLN A 30 -11.35 -6.51 9.91
C GLN A 30 -12.80 -6.73 10.35
N GLY A 31 -13.14 -6.43 11.60
CA GLY A 31 -14.52 -6.47 12.07
C GLY A 31 -15.45 -5.58 11.23
N LYS A 32 -15.02 -4.37 10.92
CA LYS A 32 -15.78 -3.44 10.05
C LYS A 32 -15.93 -3.98 8.62
N THR A 33 -14.84 -4.47 8.00
CA THR A 33 -14.89 -4.97 6.61
C THR A 33 -15.71 -6.23 6.44
N ARG A 34 -15.93 -6.99 7.51
CA ARG A 34 -16.81 -8.17 7.52
C ARG A 34 -18.28 -7.83 7.80
N SER A 35 -18.58 -6.58 8.14
CA SER A 35 -19.93 -6.14 8.43
C SER A 35 -20.75 -5.94 7.16
N SER A 36 -22.07 -5.86 7.31
CA SER A 36 -22.98 -5.52 6.21
C SER A 36 -22.88 -4.05 5.76
N LYS A 37 -22.21 -3.21 6.54
CA LYS A 37 -22.05 -1.76 6.28
C LYS A 37 -20.61 -1.39 5.89
N VAL A 38 -19.93 -2.26 5.14
CA VAL A 38 -18.58 -1.99 4.66
C VAL A 38 -18.59 -0.85 3.63
N ALA A 39 -17.71 0.14 3.84
CA ALA A 39 -17.46 1.23 2.92
C ALA A 39 -16.11 1.08 2.24
N VAL A 40 -15.91 1.81 1.13
CA VAL A 40 -14.65 1.75 0.36
C VAL A 40 -13.44 2.09 1.22
N ASN A 41 -13.55 3.15 2.01
CA ASN A 41 -12.44 3.60 2.88
C ASN A 41 -12.11 2.63 4.00
N ASP A 42 -12.99 1.70 4.37
CA ASP A 42 -12.69 0.69 5.38
C ASP A 42 -11.53 -0.21 4.93
N TRP A 43 -11.48 -0.51 3.63
CA TRP A 43 -10.36 -1.25 3.03
C TRP A 43 -9.05 -0.46 3.05
N TYR A 44 -9.12 0.87 2.84
CA TYR A 44 -7.96 1.77 2.96
C TYR A 44 -7.38 1.75 4.39
N TYR A 45 -8.22 1.88 5.40
CA TYR A 45 -7.80 1.85 6.80
C TYR A 45 -7.22 0.50 7.20
N LEU A 46 -7.87 -0.60 6.78
CA LEU A 46 -7.39 -1.96 7.03
C LEU A 46 -6.02 -2.19 6.36
N GLY A 47 -5.88 -1.86 5.09
CA GLY A 47 -4.64 -2.02 4.35
C GLY A 47 -3.49 -1.22 4.96
N GLY A 48 -3.75 0.03 5.35
CA GLY A 48 -2.77 0.90 6.00
C GLY A 48 -2.31 0.38 7.37
N ALA A 49 -3.24 -0.06 8.20
CA ALA A 49 -2.93 -0.65 9.51
C ALA A 49 -2.16 -1.96 9.35
N ALA A 50 -2.58 -2.83 8.42
CA ALA A 50 -1.94 -4.12 8.18
C ALA A 50 -0.49 -3.97 7.66
N ASN A 51 -0.22 -3.01 6.78
CA ASN A 51 1.16 -2.69 6.37
C ASN A 51 2.04 -2.29 7.57
N LYS A 52 1.53 -1.45 8.46
CA LYS A 52 2.25 -1.02 9.67
C LYS A 52 2.40 -2.15 10.69
N ALA A 53 1.43 -3.06 10.76
CA ALA A 53 1.49 -4.25 11.60
C ALA A 53 2.40 -5.34 11.01
N LYS A 54 2.88 -5.19 9.77
CA LYS A 54 3.61 -6.20 8.98
C LYS A 54 2.77 -7.46 8.70
N GLU A 55 1.46 -7.32 8.69
CA GLU A 55 0.52 -8.35 8.27
C GLU A 55 0.28 -8.22 6.75
N PHE A 56 1.34 -8.50 5.98
CA PHE A 56 1.41 -8.12 4.56
C PHE A 56 0.39 -8.84 3.68
N GLN A 57 0.00 -10.06 4.00
CA GLN A 57 -1.06 -10.74 3.23
C GLN A 57 -2.42 -10.05 3.45
N VAL A 58 -2.74 -9.71 4.69
CA VAL A 58 -3.96 -8.95 5.01
C VAL A 58 -3.94 -7.59 4.31
N ALA A 59 -2.78 -6.95 4.27
CA ALA A 59 -2.61 -5.68 3.57
C ALA A 59 -2.86 -5.84 2.05
N ASP A 60 -2.24 -6.83 1.41
CA ASP A 60 -2.41 -7.06 -0.03
C ASP A 60 -3.88 -7.32 -0.39
N ASP A 61 -4.57 -8.14 0.40
CA ASP A 61 -5.99 -8.45 0.21
C ASP A 61 -6.87 -7.19 0.36
N ALA A 62 -6.62 -6.39 1.40
CA ALA A 62 -7.36 -5.14 1.63
C ALA A 62 -7.14 -4.11 0.53
N TRP A 63 -5.89 -3.90 0.11
CA TRP A 63 -5.57 -2.99 -0.99
C TRP A 63 -6.15 -3.46 -2.33
N THR A 64 -6.21 -4.78 -2.56
CA THR A 64 -6.89 -5.35 -3.73
C THR A 64 -8.36 -4.97 -3.76
N GLN A 65 -9.07 -5.05 -2.63
CA GLN A 65 -10.46 -4.63 -2.53
C GLN A 65 -10.62 -3.11 -2.74
N TYR A 66 -9.70 -2.32 -2.19
CA TYR A 66 -9.70 -0.87 -2.37
C TYR A 66 -9.52 -0.49 -3.84
N ILE A 67 -8.52 -1.06 -4.53
CA ILE A 67 -8.24 -0.82 -5.96
C ILE A 67 -9.43 -1.20 -6.83
N ALA A 68 -10.09 -2.32 -6.55
CA ALA A 68 -11.27 -2.75 -7.30
C ALA A 68 -12.39 -1.69 -7.31
N LYS A 69 -12.50 -0.89 -6.26
CA LYS A 69 -13.50 0.17 -6.10
C LYS A 69 -12.97 1.55 -6.47
N GLN A 70 -11.67 1.77 -6.40
CA GLN A 70 -10.98 3.03 -6.68
C GLN A 70 -9.77 2.82 -7.59
N PRO A 71 -9.99 2.40 -8.86
CA PRO A 71 -8.89 1.97 -9.75
C PRO A 71 -8.00 3.12 -10.25
N ASN A 72 -8.38 4.37 -10.02
CA ASN A 72 -7.62 5.54 -10.46
C ASN A 72 -6.89 6.26 -9.32
N VAL A 73 -6.95 5.73 -8.10
CA VAL A 73 -6.32 6.33 -6.92
C VAL A 73 -4.98 5.62 -6.66
N TYR A 74 -3.87 6.37 -6.84
CA TYR A 74 -2.52 5.79 -6.75
C TYR A 74 -2.20 5.20 -5.38
N GLN A 75 -2.79 5.74 -4.29
CA GLN A 75 -2.56 5.27 -2.93
C GLN A 75 -2.87 3.78 -2.74
N GLY A 76 -3.88 3.26 -3.45
CA GLY A 76 -4.20 1.84 -3.43
C GLY A 76 -3.04 0.98 -3.96
N TYR A 77 -2.47 1.38 -5.07
CA TYR A 77 -1.33 0.70 -5.69
C TYR A 77 -0.06 0.83 -4.84
N LEU A 78 0.19 2.01 -4.26
CA LEU A 78 1.32 2.21 -3.34
C LEU A 78 1.20 1.34 -2.09
N GLY A 79 0.01 1.28 -1.49
CA GLY A 79 -0.25 0.42 -0.33
C GLY A 79 -0.02 -1.06 -0.66
N ARG A 80 -0.50 -1.50 -1.83
CA ARG A 80 -0.29 -2.86 -2.33
C ARG A 80 1.17 -3.15 -2.67
N ALA A 81 1.89 -2.19 -3.27
CA ALA A 81 3.32 -2.29 -3.53
C ALA A 81 4.10 -2.53 -2.23
N ARG A 82 3.83 -1.74 -1.19
CA ARG A 82 4.46 -1.89 0.13
C ARG A 82 4.18 -3.25 0.78
N ALA A 83 2.94 -3.76 0.66
CA ALA A 83 2.60 -5.11 1.12
C ALA A 83 3.44 -6.18 0.39
N ASN A 84 3.57 -6.05 -0.93
CA ASN A 84 4.33 -6.99 -1.74
C ASN A 84 5.85 -6.88 -1.57
N VAL A 85 6.38 -5.72 -1.18
CA VAL A 85 7.78 -5.62 -0.69
C VAL A 85 7.95 -6.44 0.58
N GLY A 86 6.98 -6.39 1.48
CA GLY A 86 7.02 -7.18 2.71
C GLY A 86 6.88 -8.70 2.49
N LEU A 87 6.11 -9.11 1.47
CA LEU A 87 5.93 -10.52 1.09
C LEU A 87 7.16 -11.09 0.35
N ASP A 88 7.98 -10.24 -0.26
CA ASP A 88 9.20 -10.61 -0.99
C ASP A 88 10.41 -9.81 -0.48
N PRO A 89 10.80 -9.97 0.82
CA PRO A 89 11.83 -9.15 1.44
C PRO A 89 13.20 -9.31 0.78
N ASP A 90 13.50 -10.51 0.26
CA ASP A 90 14.77 -10.81 -0.41
C ASP A 90 14.76 -10.44 -1.90
N LYS A 91 13.65 -9.89 -2.40
CA LYS A 91 13.48 -9.50 -3.81
C LYS A 91 13.80 -10.61 -4.79
N THR A 92 13.32 -11.82 -4.50
CA THR A 92 13.53 -12.99 -5.37
C THR A 92 12.60 -12.98 -6.57
N THR A 93 11.37 -12.53 -6.40
CA THR A 93 10.34 -12.51 -7.45
C THR A 93 10.02 -11.10 -7.96
N TRP A 94 10.43 -10.06 -7.22
CA TRP A 94 10.13 -8.65 -7.55
C TRP A 94 8.63 -8.38 -7.72
N GLN A 95 7.80 -9.08 -6.96
CA GLN A 95 6.34 -9.05 -7.12
C GLN A 95 5.70 -7.68 -6.86
N ALA A 96 6.39 -6.76 -6.18
CA ALA A 96 5.92 -5.39 -5.98
C ALA A 96 6.08 -4.51 -7.23
N ARG A 97 6.90 -4.93 -8.22
CA ARG A 97 7.20 -4.14 -9.42
C ARG A 97 5.97 -3.62 -10.16
N PRO A 98 4.99 -4.45 -10.54
CA PRO A 98 3.85 -3.95 -11.32
C PRO A 98 3.04 -2.90 -10.56
N PHE A 99 3.00 -2.98 -9.24
CA PHE A 99 2.26 -2.01 -8.43
C PHE A 99 2.99 -0.67 -8.34
N PHE A 100 4.32 -0.65 -8.27
CA PHE A 100 5.09 0.60 -8.37
C PHE A 100 5.00 1.23 -9.77
N GLU A 101 4.97 0.43 -10.82
CA GLU A 101 4.69 0.91 -12.18
C GLU A 101 3.30 1.56 -12.25
N ASP A 102 2.30 0.96 -11.61
CA ASP A 102 0.95 1.52 -11.51
C ASP A 102 0.92 2.82 -10.70
N VAL A 103 1.68 2.94 -9.61
CA VAL A 103 1.80 4.19 -8.85
C VAL A 103 2.22 5.32 -9.78
N ILE A 104 3.29 5.14 -10.55
CA ILE A 104 3.79 6.17 -11.48
C ILE A 104 2.75 6.51 -12.55
N ARG A 105 2.07 5.50 -13.09
CA ARG A 105 1.06 5.67 -14.14
C ARG A 105 -0.20 6.38 -13.63
N LYS A 106 -0.58 6.17 -12.36
CA LYS A 106 -1.80 6.71 -11.76
C LYS A 106 -1.62 8.06 -11.08
N MET A 107 -0.40 8.37 -10.61
CA MET A 107 -0.13 9.67 -10.00
C MET A 107 -0.24 10.80 -11.02
N LYS A 108 -1.02 11.81 -10.66
CA LYS A 108 -1.09 13.05 -11.43
C LYS A 108 0.09 13.96 -11.11
N PRO A 109 0.49 14.88 -12.02
CA PRO A 109 1.62 15.79 -11.78
C PRO A 109 1.54 16.56 -10.46
N GLU A 110 0.34 17.05 -10.10
CA GLU A 110 0.13 17.73 -8.84
C GLU A 110 0.28 16.83 -7.61
N GLU A 111 -0.04 15.55 -7.73
CA GLU A 111 0.15 14.56 -6.65
C GLU A 111 1.62 14.24 -6.47
N MET A 112 2.38 14.12 -7.55
CA MET A 112 3.85 13.93 -7.50
C MET A 112 4.54 15.10 -6.80
N THR A 113 4.05 16.32 -7.02
CA THR A 113 4.57 17.52 -6.35
C THR A 113 4.20 17.56 -4.86
N LYS A 114 2.98 17.14 -4.51
CA LYS A 114 2.51 17.14 -3.12
C LYS A 114 3.08 16.01 -2.28
N SER A 115 3.37 14.87 -2.89
CA SER A 115 3.85 13.65 -2.24
C SER A 115 5.08 13.09 -2.96
N PRO A 116 6.18 13.86 -3.03
CA PRO A 116 7.37 13.45 -3.77
C PRO A 116 7.97 12.14 -3.25
N SER A 117 7.90 11.89 -1.94
CA SER A 117 8.40 10.64 -1.34
C SER A 117 7.71 9.40 -1.88
N ASP A 118 6.43 9.48 -2.23
CA ASP A 118 5.68 8.33 -2.74
C ASP A 118 6.13 7.94 -4.15
N VAL A 119 6.37 8.93 -5.03
CA VAL A 119 6.87 8.65 -6.37
C VAL A 119 8.35 8.27 -6.36
N GLU A 120 9.15 8.88 -5.48
CA GLU A 120 10.56 8.52 -5.29
C GLU A 120 10.72 7.07 -4.84
N GLU A 121 9.88 6.59 -3.92
CA GLU A 121 9.86 5.18 -3.49
C GLU A 121 9.66 4.24 -4.69
N ALA A 122 8.74 4.58 -5.59
CA ALA A 122 8.51 3.81 -6.81
C ALA A 122 9.73 3.86 -7.75
N TYR A 123 10.33 5.04 -7.96
CA TYR A 123 11.53 5.17 -8.78
C TYR A 123 12.71 4.37 -8.23
N PHE A 124 12.94 4.41 -6.91
CA PHE A 124 13.99 3.62 -6.28
C PHE A 124 13.78 2.12 -6.47
N TYR A 125 12.58 1.64 -6.24
CA TYR A 125 12.30 0.21 -6.41
C TYR A 125 12.56 -0.26 -7.86
N LEU A 126 12.11 0.51 -8.85
CA LEU A 126 12.30 0.20 -10.26
C LEU A 126 13.77 0.31 -10.70
N ALA A 127 14.52 1.26 -10.13
CA ALA A 127 15.96 1.38 -10.35
C ALA A 127 16.68 0.13 -9.84
N PHE A 128 16.38 -0.31 -8.62
CA PHE A 128 16.96 -1.53 -8.06
C PHE A 128 16.57 -2.79 -8.84
N TYR A 129 15.32 -2.88 -9.28
CA TYR A 129 14.89 -3.98 -10.14
C TYR A 129 15.72 -4.05 -11.42
N ASN A 130 15.89 -2.92 -12.13
CA ASN A 130 16.69 -2.89 -13.36
C ASN A 130 18.18 -3.17 -13.09
N TYR A 131 18.71 -2.71 -11.98
CA TYR A 131 20.11 -2.94 -11.63
C TYR A 131 20.40 -4.40 -11.26
N TYR A 132 19.58 -4.98 -10.37
CA TYR A 132 19.87 -6.31 -9.82
C TYR A 132 19.23 -7.47 -10.61
N SER A 133 18.02 -7.29 -11.13
CA SER A 133 17.28 -8.36 -11.80
C SER A 133 17.57 -8.42 -13.30
N THR A 134 17.32 -7.33 -14.02
CA THR A 134 17.49 -7.34 -15.48
C THR A 134 18.91 -7.00 -15.95
N LYS A 135 19.75 -6.42 -15.06
CA LYS A 135 21.07 -5.88 -15.40
C LYS A 135 21.03 -4.78 -16.46
N ASP A 136 19.88 -4.12 -16.59
CA ASP A 136 19.71 -2.97 -17.49
C ASP A 136 20.19 -1.70 -16.80
N LEU A 137 21.51 -1.45 -16.91
CA LEU A 137 22.14 -0.31 -16.28
C LEU A 137 21.66 1.05 -16.82
N PRO A 138 21.42 1.23 -18.14
CA PRO A 138 20.81 2.44 -18.66
C PRO A 138 19.42 2.72 -18.06
N ALA A 139 18.55 1.73 -17.98
CA ALA A 139 17.22 1.89 -17.37
C ALA A 139 17.32 2.18 -15.87
N ALA A 140 18.20 1.47 -15.14
CA ALA A 140 18.45 1.74 -13.73
C ALA A 140 18.90 3.18 -13.50
N LYS A 141 19.85 3.67 -14.30
CA LYS A 141 20.35 5.06 -14.24
C LYS A 141 19.22 6.06 -14.48
N CYS A 142 18.38 5.82 -15.48
CA CYS A 142 17.24 6.68 -15.80
C CYS A 142 16.29 6.85 -14.60
N TRP A 143 15.98 5.78 -13.88
CA TRP A 143 15.14 5.83 -12.68
C TRP A 143 15.82 6.56 -11.52
N PHE A 144 17.13 6.32 -11.28
CA PHE A 144 17.87 7.04 -10.24
C PHE A 144 17.97 8.55 -10.52
N GLU A 145 18.08 8.96 -11.78
CA GLU A 145 18.11 10.37 -12.15
C GLU A 145 16.77 11.06 -11.85
N LYS A 146 15.64 10.37 -12.02
CA LYS A 146 14.32 10.90 -11.66
C LYS A 146 14.18 11.19 -10.16
N VAL A 147 14.84 10.41 -9.29
CA VAL A 147 14.84 10.66 -7.84
C VAL A 147 15.54 11.97 -7.49
N LYS A 148 16.58 12.34 -8.24
CA LYS A 148 17.36 13.57 -8.00
C LYS A 148 16.67 14.84 -8.52
N ALA A 149 15.75 14.67 -9.40
CA ALA A 149 15.00 15.78 -9.96
C ALA A 149 13.89 16.23 -9.03
#